data_caa5db302f318df895e46fc4038d04f1
#
_entry.id   caa5db302f318df895e46fc4038d04f1
#
_cell.length_a   1.000
_cell.length_b   1.000
_cell.length_c   1.000
_cell.angle_alpha   90.00
_cell.angle_beta   90.00
_cell.angle_gamma   90.00
#
_symmetry.space_group_name_H-M   'P 1'
#
loop_
_entity.id
_entity.type
_entity.pdbx_description
1 polymer ?
#
loop_
_entity_poly.entity_id
_entity_poly.type
_entity_poly.pdbx_seq_one_letter_code
_entity_poly.pdbx_strand_id
1 'polypeptide(L)'
;MIRDIIKMGDPRLLRLAKPVPQAGFDSDALHLLVSDLLDTMISASGAGLAAPQIGVDLQVVIFGSRDANPRYQDRPLVPPTVLINPVITPLSADGDATGDLAEELDWEGCLSVPGLRAQVPRWAHIRYAGFDQYGDLIDRTVSGFHARVVQHECDHLWGKLYPMRVRDFSQFGYTEVLFPEIASCK
;
A
#
# COMPACT_ATOMS: atom_id res chain seq x y z
N MET A 1 6.13 18.27 1.26
CA MET A 1 5.09 18.98 2.10
C MET A 1 4.08 17.98 2.62
N ILE A 2 3.67 18.04 3.90
CA ILE A 2 2.61 17.16 4.43
C ILE A 2 1.28 17.56 3.78
N ARG A 3 0.54 16.56 3.26
CA ARG A 3 -0.75 16.70 2.59
C ARG A 3 -1.86 16.06 3.42
N ASP A 4 -3.09 16.54 3.25
CA ASP A 4 -4.25 15.91 3.85
C ASP A 4 -4.52 14.55 3.21
N ILE A 5 -4.73 13.52 4.06
CA ILE A 5 -5.12 12.18 3.61
C ILE A 5 -6.65 12.12 3.54
N ILE A 6 -7.18 11.93 2.34
CA ILE A 6 -8.62 11.76 2.13
C ILE A 6 -9.10 10.42 2.67
N LYS A 7 -10.34 10.40 3.20
CA LYS A 7 -10.88 9.24 3.92
C LYS A 7 -11.95 8.52 3.12
N MET A 8 -12.15 7.26 3.46
CA MET A 8 -13.23 6.43 2.92
C MET A 8 -14.57 7.19 2.95
N GLY A 9 -15.28 7.17 1.83
CA GLY A 9 -16.45 7.99 1.55
C GLY A 9 -16.17 9.07 0.50
N ASP A 10 -14.91 9.50 0.33
CA ASP A 10 -14.53 10.38 -0.77
C ASP A 10 -14.49 9.59 -2.09
N PRO A 11 -15.27 10.00 -3.12
CA PRO A 11 -15.35 9.25 -4.37
C PRO A 11 -14.03 9.22 -5.17
N ARG A 12 -13.06 10.09 -4.85
CA ARG A 12 -11.74 10.07 -5.49
C ARG A 12 -10.97 8.79 -5.19
N LEU A 13 -11.19 8.19 -4.02
CA LEU A 13 -10.56 6.92 -3.62
C LEU A 13 -11.06 5.70 -4.40
N LEU A 14 -12.17 5.83 -5.12
CA LEU A 14 -12.79 4.76 -5.90
C LEU A 14 -12.47 4.85 -7.40
N ARG A 15 -11.62 5.78 -7.81
CA ARG A 15 -11.24 5.98 -9.20
C ARG A 15 -10.05 5.10 -9.58
N LEU A 16 -10.03 4.69 -10.85
CA LEU A 16 -8.83 4.13 -11.45
C LEU A 16 -7.84 5.27 -11.71
N ALA A 17 -6.67 5.23 -11.06
CA ALA A 17 -5.63 6.22 -11.24
C ALA A 17 -5.00 6.14 -12.63
N LYS A 18 -4.59 7.29 -13.17
CA LYS A 18 -3.97 7.39 -14.49
C LYS A 18 -2.49 7.01 -14.43
N PRO A 19 -1.98 6.32 -15.45
CA PRO A 19 -0.56 6.07 -15.53
C PRO A 19 0.23 7.39 -15.68
N VAL A 20 1.41 7.43 -15.08
CA VAL A 20 2.39 8.49 -15.33
C VAL A 20 2.90 8.31 -16.78
N PRO A 21 2.76 9.32 -17.65
CA PRO A 21 3.25 9.22 -19.03
C PRO A 21 4.79 9.22 -19.06
N GLN A 22 5.38 8.69 -20.15
CA GLN A 22 6.84 8.63 -20.29
C GLN A 22 7.53 9.99 -20.07
N ALA A 23 6.97 11.08 -20.58
CA ALA A 23 7.50 12.44 -20.40
C ALA A 23 7.33 12.99 -18.98
N GLY A 24 6.62 12.28 -18.10
CA GLY A 24 6.42 12.68 -16.70
C GLY A 24 7.52 12.18 -15.77
N PHE A 25 8.30 11.15 -16.19
CA PHE A 25 9.41 10.65 -15.38
C PHE A 25 10.52 11.70 -15.27
N ASP A 26 11.23 11.68 -14.15
CA ASP A 26 12.32 12.61 -13.81
C ASP A 26 11.93 14.10 -13.87
N SER A 27 10.63 14.42 -13.83
CA SER A 27 10.15 15.78 -13.79
C SER A 27 10.10 16.34 -12.37
N ASP A 28 10.31 17.66 -12.23
CA ASP A 28 10.17 18.36 -10.94
C ASP A 28 8.81 18.11 -10.29
N ALA A 29 7.74 18.01 -11.08
CA ALA A 29 6.40 17.75 -10.58
C ALA A 29 6.27 16.35 -9.98
N LEU A 30 6.88 15.33 -10.59
CA LEU A 30 6.88 13.96 -10.06
C LEU A 30 7.76 13.86 -8.81
N HIS A 31 8.92 14.48 -8.80
CA HIS A 31 9.79 14.54 -7.62
C HIS A 31 9.11 15.24 -6.44
N LEU A 32 8.39 16.34 -6.70
CA LEU A 32 7.63 17.03 -5.67
C LEU A 32 6.50 16.14 -5.12
N LEU A 33 5.76 15.44 -5.99
CA LEU A 33 4.72 14.50 -5.58
C LEU A 33 5.29 13.38 -4.68
N VAL A 34 6.42 12.78 -5.07
CA VAL A 34 7.10 11.74 -4.28
C VAL A 34 7.54 12.29 -2.92
N SER A 35 8.11 13.51 -2.88
CA SER A 35 8.47 14.18 -1.63
C SER A 35 7.25 14.42 -0.72
N ASP A 36 6.14 14.91 -1.28
CA ASP A 36 4.89 15.14 -0.54
C ASP A 36 4.33 13.83 0.04
N LEU A 37 4.37 12.74 -0.76
CA LEU A 37 3.96 11.40 -0.29
C LEU A 37 4.84 10.91 0.87
N LEU A 38 6.16 11.03 0.76
CA LEU A 38 7.10 10.62 1.81
C LEU A 38 6.87 11.41 3.11
N ASP A 39 6.81 12.74 3.02
CA ASP A 39 6.57 13.60 4.19
C ASP A 39 5.24 13.23 4.89
N THR A 40 4.19 12.99 4.08
CA THR A 40 2.85 12.65 4.59
C THR A 40 2.83 11.26 5.22
N MET A 41 3.45 10.26 4.57
CA MET A 41 3.55 8.89 5.09
C MET A 41 4.28 8.85 6.43
N ILE A 42 5.43 9.53 6.53
CA ILE A 42 6.24 9.60 7.75
C ILE A 42 5.43 10.27 8.88
N SER A 43 4.83 11.43 8.60
CA SER A 43 4.00 12.18 9.56
C SER A 43 2.83 11.36 10.10
N ALA A 44 2.25 10.49 9.26
CA ALA A 44 1.12 9.62 9.62
C ALA A 44 1.56 8.25 10.17
N SER A 45 2.86 7.98 10.34
CA SER A 45 3.41 6.66 10.71
C SER A 45 2.90 5.54 9.81
N GLY A 46 2.76 5.80 8.49
CA GLY A 46 2.30 4.83 7.49
C GLY A 46 3.38 3.82 7.12
N ALA A 47 2.96 2.62 6.67
CA ALA A 47 3.85 1.65 6.04
C ALA A 47 3.97 1.88 4.52
N GLY A 48 3.00 2.58 3.95
CA GLY A 48 2.93 3.03 2.58
C GLY A 48 1.90 4.15 2.42
N LEU A 49 1.88 4.75 1.23
CA LEU A 49 0.91 5.75 0.82
C LEU A 49 0.83 5.83 -0.71
N ALA A 50 -0.39 5.94 -1.23
CA ALA A 50 -0.67 6.08 -2.65
C ALA A 50 -1.07 7.52 -3.01
N ALA A 51 -0.73 7.98 -4.21
CA ALA A 51 -1.08 9.32 -4.70
C ALA A 51 -2.60 9.61 -4.65
N PRO A 52 -3.51 8.65 -4.96
CA PRO A 52 -4.94 8.86 -4.79
C PRO A 52 -5.35 9.24 -3.36
N GLN A 53 -4.62 8.77 -2.33
CA GLN A 53 -4.94 9.08 -0.93
C GLN A 53 -4.65 10.54 -0.56
N ILE A 54 -3.84 11.24 -1.32
CA ILE A 54 -3.62 12.70 -1.18
C ILE A 54 -4.30 13.49 -2.31
N GLY A 55 -5.27 12.86 -2.99
CA GLY A 55 -6.10 13.49 -4.02
C GLY A 55 -5.44 13.63 -5.39
N VAL A 56 -4.32 12.98 -5.66
CA VAL A 56 -3.62 13.00 -6.95
C VAL A 56 -3.94 11.74 -7.75
N ASP A 57 -4.53 11.91 -8.93
CA ASP A 57 -5.03 10.84 -9.80
C ASP A 57 -3.92 10.28 -10.70
N LEU A 58 -2.85 9.73 -10.08
CA LEU A 58 -1.70 9.13 -10.76
C LEU A 58 -1.33 7.78 -10.14
N GLN A 59 -0.82 6.86 -10.96
CA GLN A 59 -0.32 5.56 -10.52
C GLN A 59 1.07 5.69 -9.89
N VAL A 60 1.10 6.25 -8.68
CA VAL A 60 2.31 6.41 -7.86
C VAL A 60 2.01 5.90 -6.47
N VAL A 61 2.82 4.97 -5.97
CA VAL A 61 2.79 4.51 -4.57
C VAL A 61 4.19 4.58 -3.98
N ILE A 62 4.25 4.82 -2.68
CA ILE A 62 5.46 4.68 -1.90
C ILE A 62 5.22 3.70 -0.76
N PHE A 63 6.21 2.95 -0.36
CA PHE A 63 6.11 2.04 0.78
C PHE A 63 7.48 1.70 1.36
N GLY A 64 7.46 1.14 2.56
CA GLY A 64 8.65 0.72 3.26
C GLY A 64 9.34 1.85 4.03
N SER A 65 10.25 1.47 4.91
CA SER A 65 11.06 2.39 5.70
C SER A 65 12.41 1.76 6.04
N ARG A 66 13.38 2.60 6.44
CA ARG A 66 14.69 2.14 6.93
C ARG A 66 14.63 1.68 8.38
N ASP A 67 13.66 2.18 9.13
CA ASP A 67 13.46 1.92 10.54
C ASP A 67 12.18 1.14 10.79
N ALA A 68 12.09 0.48 11.95
CA ALA A 68 10.88 -0.23 12.34
C ALA A 68 9.68 0.72 12.43
N ASN A 69 8.58 0.35 11.78
CA ASN A 69 7.36 1.14 11.82
C ASN A 69 6.65 0.91 13.16
N PRO A 70 6.31 1.97 13.92
CA PRO A 70 5.64 1.85 15.23
C PRO A 70 4.32 1.06 15.18
N ARG A 71 3.64 1.05 14.03
CA ARG A 71 2.37 0.31 13.84
C ARG A 71 2.55 -1.16 13.51
N TYR A 72 3.79 -1.59 13.17
CA TYR A 72 4.14 -2.93 12.67
C TYR A 72 5.48 -3.41 13.25
N GLN A 73 5.67 -3.27 14.58
CA GLN A 73 6.96 -3.50 15.26
C GLN A 73 7.50 -4.93 15.08
N ASP A 74 6.59 -5.92 14.99
CA ASP A 74 6.94 -7.34 14.85
C ASP A 74 7.01 -7.81 13.39
N ARG A 75 6.99 -6.87 12.42
CA ARG A 75 7.03 -7.19 11.00
C ARG A 75 8.42 -6.94 10.42
N PRO A 76 8.85 -7.76 9.44
CA PRO A 76 10.11 -7.53 8.75
C PRO A 76 10.11 -6.17 8.06
N LEU A 77 11.29 -5.55 7.97
CA LEU A 77 11.45 -4.29 7.26
C LEU A 77 11.17 -4.48 5.77
N VAL A 78 10.40 -3.56 5.22
CA VAL A 78 10.17 -3.44 3.79
C VAL A 78 11.08 -2.32 3.28
N PRO A 79 11.93 -2.55 2.27
CA PRO A 79 12.84 -1.53 1.78
C PRO A 79 12.08 -0.33 1.19
N PRO A 80 12.52 0.91 1.47
CA PRO A 80 11.93 2.10 0.90
C PRO A 80 11.88 2.00 -0.63
N THR A 81 10.69 2.18 -1.17
CA THR A 81 10.45 2.02 -2.60
C THR A 81 9.44 3.06 -3.07
N VAL A 82 9.75 3.72 -4.19
CA VAL A 82 8.81 4.47 -5.01
C VAL A 82 8.46 3.57 -6.18
N LEU A 83 7.18 3.28 -6.39
CA LEU A 83 6.74 2.38 -7.45
C LEU A 83 5.67 3.08 -8.30
N ILE A 84 5.95 3.21 -9.59
CA ILE A 84 5.13 3.95 -10.56
C ILE A 84 4.68 3.00 -11.66
N ASN A 85 3.42 3.13 -12.07
CA ASN A 85 2.78 2.28 -13.08
C ASN A 85 2.95 0.76 -12.78
N PRO A 86 2.58 0.30 -11.58
CA PRO A 86 2.86 -1.05 -11.15
C PRO A 86 2.03 -2.10 -11.90
N VAL A 87 2.67 -3.25 -12.12
CA VAL A 87 2.02 -4.49 -12.52
C VAL A 87 2.33 -5.53 -11.45
N ILE A 88 1.31 -6.21 -10.93
CA ILE A 88 1.44 -7.29 -9.95
C ILE A 88 1.05 -8.61 -10.61
N THR A 89 1.90 -9.60 -10.46
CA THR A 89 1.66 -10.98 -10.90
C THR A 89 1.72 -11.89 -9.66
N PRO A 90 0.59 -12.52 -9.26
CA PRO A 90 0.62 -13.56 -8.24
C PRO A 90 1.49 -14.73 -8.67
N LEU A 91 2.18 -15.33 -7.71
CA LEU A 91 3.05 -16.48 -7.94
C LEU A 91 2.71 -17.61 -6.95
N SER A 92 2.96 -18.85 -7.36
CA SER A 92 3.02 -20.00 -6.46
C SER A 92 4.26 -19.92 -5.55
N ALA A 93 4.35 -20.79 -4.58
CA ALA A 93 5.53 -20.90 -3.70
C ALA A 93 6.83 -21.20 -4.48
N ASP A 94 6.71 -21.89 -5.62
CA ASP A 94 7.83 -22.22 -6.51
C ASP A 94 8.17 -21.10 -7.51
N GLY A 95 7.42 -19.97 -7.46
CA GLY A 95 7.64 -18.80 -8.32
C GLY A 95 6.97 -18.89 -9.71
N ASP A 96 6.06 -19.84 -9.92
CA ASP A 96 5.30 -19.99 -11.17
C ASP A 96 3.97 -19.21 -11.09
N ALA A 97 3.66 -18.42 -12.11
CA ALA A 97 2.41 -17.66 -12.21
C ALA A 97 1.20 -18.55 -12.58
N THR A 98 1.43 -19.78 -13.05
CA THR A 98 0.40 -20.75 -13.44
C THR A 98 0.19 -21.85 -12.39
N GLY A 99 0.99 -21.86 -11.33
CA GLY A 99 0.94 -22.84 -10.26
C GLY A 99 -0.18 -22.59 -9.27
N ASP A 100 -0.15 -23.33 -8.17
CA ASP A 100 -1.12 -23.19 -7.07
C ASP A 100 -0.85 -21.88 -6.29
N LEU A 101 -1.74 -20.90 -6.45
CA LEU A 101 -1.63 -19.57 -5.87
C LEU A 101 -2.20 -19.56 -4.45
N ALA A 102 -1.33 -19.41 -3.46
CA ALA A 102 -1.72 -19.32 -2.06
C ALA A 102 -2.06 -17.89 -1.64
N GLU A 103 -3.09 -17.76 -0.81
CA GLU A 103 -3.41 -16.51 -0.10
C GLU A 103 -3.10 -16.65 1.39
N GLU A 104 -2.67 -15.56 2.01
CA GLU A 104 -2.51 -15.43 3.45
C GLU A 104 -3.50 -14.42 4.02
N LEU A 105 -4.20 -14.80 5.09
CA LEU A 105 -5.04 -13.90 5.88
C LEU A 105 -4.19 -13.21 6.93
N ASP A 106 -4.27 -11.87 6.99
CA ASP A 106 -3.62 -11.10 8.04
C ASP A 106 -4.29 -9.74 8.23
N TRP A 107 -4.02 -9.10 9.38
CA TRP A 107 -4.62 -7.83 9.75
C TRP A 107 -4.08 -6.67 8.94
N GLU A 108 -4.99 -5.87 8.38
CA GLU A 108 -4.70 -4.61 7.70
C GLU A 108 -5.44 -3.43 8.34
N GLY A 109 -4.79 -2.28 8.28
CA GLY A 109 -5.38 -0.97 8.49
C GLY A 109 -4.92 -0.03 7.40
N CYS A 110 -5.63 1.06 7.19
CA CYS A 110 -5.33 2.05 6.16
C CYS A 110 -5.43 3.46 6.71
N LEU A 111 -4.56 4.36 6.27
CA LEU A 111 -4.61 5.78 6.65
C LEU A 111 -5.90 6.47 6.15
N SER A 112 -6.46 5.97 5.04
CA SER A 112 -7.76 6.43 4.52
C SER A 112 -8.98 5.78 5.19
N VAL A 113 -8.77 4.80 6.10
CA VAL A 113 -9.82 4.11 6.87
C VAL A 113 -9.41 4.09 8.35
N PRO A 114 -9.33 5.27 8.99
CA PRO A 114 -8.78 5.41 10.33
C PRO A 114 -9.63 4.68 11.38
N GLY A 115 -8.95 4.10 12.37
CA GLY A 115 -9.60 3.44 13.51
C GLY A 115 -10.10 2.02 13.22
N LEU A 116 -10.17 1.58 11.98
CA LEU A 116 -10.65 0.25 11.60
C LEU A 116 -9.50 -0.67 11.20
N ARG A 117 -9.69 -1.98 11.45
CA ARG A 117 -8.84 -3.07 10.97
C ARG A 117 -9.69 -4.26 10.51
N ALA A 118 -9.14 -5.04 9.59
CA ALA A 118 -9.73 -6.32 9.18
C ALA A 118 -8.66 -7.35 8.83
N GLN A 119 -9.06 -8.62 8.90
CA GLN A 119 -8.31 -9.68 8.22
C GLN A 119 -8.61 -9.65 6.72
N VAL A 120 -7.55 -9.57 5.93
CA VAL A 120 -7.63 -9.42 4.47
C VAL A 120 -6.80 -10.51 3.81
N PRO A 121 -7.38 -11.27 2.85
CA PRO A 121 -6.61 -12.20 2.05
C PRO A 121 -5.73 -11.45 1.04
N ARG A 122 -4.47 -11.86 0.95
CA ARG A 122 -3.50 -11.38 -0.03
C ARG A 122 -2.71 -12.56 -0.59
N TRP A 123 -2.32 -12.46 -1.86
CA TRP A 123 -1.39 -13.42 -2.42
C TRP A 123 -0.12 -13.49 -1.57
N ALA A 124 0.26 -14.70 -1.17
CA ALA A 124 1.43 -14.94 -0.31
C ALA A 124 2.74 -14.59 -1.03
N HIS A 125 2.79 -14.86 -2.34
CA HIS A 125 3.93 -14.62 -3.21
C HIS A 125 3.49 -13.80 -4.42
N ILE A 126 4.24 -12.74 -4.74
CA ILE A 126 4.00 -11.92 -5.91
C ILE A 126 5.32 -11.53 -6.59
N ARG A 127 5.27 -11.32 -7.90
CA ARG A 127 6.21 -10.46 -8.61
C ARG A 127 5.54 -9.13 -8.85
N TYR A 128 6.23 -8.03 -8.58
CA TYR A 128 5.78 -6.71 -8.99
C TYR A 128 6.84 -6.05 -9.85
N ALA A 129 6.38 -5.37 -10.89
CA ALA A 129 7.20 -4.58 -11.79
C ALA A 129 6.59 -3.20 -11.97
N GLY A 130 7.43 -2.22 -12.26
CA GLY A 130 7.06 -0.82 -12.48
C GLY A 130 8.33 0.01 -12.62
N PHE A 131 8.22 1.30 -12.32
CA PHE A 131 9.34 2.22 -12.47
C PHE A 131 9.54 3.02 -11.19
N ASP A 132 10.75 3.49 -10.95
CA ASP A 132 10.98 4.54 -9.96
C ASP A 132 10.70 5.95 -10.54
N GLN A 133 10.95 7.00 -9.77
CA GLN A 133 10.68 8.38 -10.21
C GLN A 133 11.61 8.86 -11.33
N TYR A 134 12.72 8.17 -11.58
CA TYR A 134 13.68 8.48 -12.66
C TYR A 134 13.34 7.73 -13.96
N GLY A 135 12.42 6.75 -13.89
CA GLY A 135 12.07 5.89 -15.01
C GLY A 135 12.89 4.61 -15.07
N ASP A 136 13.68 4.31 -14.02
CA ASP A 136 14.42 3.08 -13.92
C ASP A 136 13.49 1.92 -13.56
N LEU A 137 13.69 0.76 -14.19
CA LEU A 137 12.85 -0.42 -13.99
C LEU A 137 13.04 -1.01 -12.60
N ILE A 138 11.92 -1.22 -11.93
CA ILE A 138 11.84 -2.03 -10.71
C ILE A 138 11.17 -3.36 -11.08
N ASP A 139 11.79 -4.48 -10.73
CA ASP A 139 11.24 -5.84 -10.93
C ASP A 139 11.70 -6.72 -9.78
N ARG A 140 10.75 -7.12 -8.92
CA ARG A 140 11.06 -7.86 -7.69
C ARG A 140 10.03 -8.95 -7.42
N THR A 141 10.53 -10.12 -6.96
CA THR A 141 9.71 -11.20 -6.40
C THR A 141 9.80 -11.14 -4.88
N VAL A 142 8.65 -11.13 -4.22
CA VAL A 142 8.54 -10.94 -2.76
C VAL A 142 7.41 -11.78 -2.19
N SER A 143 7.43 -11.97 -0.85
CA SER A 143 6.42 -12.74 -0.11
C SER A 143 6.05 -12.09 1.22
N GLY A 144 5.06 -12.66 1.89
CA GLY A 144 4.66 -12.31 3.25
C GLY A 144 4.28 -10.82 3.39
N PHE A 145 4.79 -10.17 4.45
CA PHE A 145 4.42 -8.77 4.75
C PHE A 145 4.80 -7.78 3.63
N HIS A 146 5.95 -7.98 2.95
CA HIS A 146 6.33 -7.14 1.82
C HIS A 146 5.30 -7.27 0.68
N ALA A 147 4.92 -8.49 0.31
CA ALA A 147 3.90 -8.73 -0.72
C ALA A 147 2.55 -8.10 -0.34
N ARG A 148 2.16 -8.17 0.94
CA ARG A 148 0.94 -7.56 1.46
C ARG A 148 0.93 -6.05 1.31
N VAL A 149 2.00 -5.37 1.72
CA VAL A 149 2.12 -3.91 1.63
C VAL A 149 2.01 -3.45 0.17
N VAL A 150 2.74 -4.08 -0.75
CA VAL A 150 2.67 -3.74 -2.18
C VAL A 150 1.25 -3.89 -2.72
N GLN A 151 0.56 -4.98 -2.41
CA GLN A 151 -0.82 -5.22 -2.86
C GLN A 151 -1.80 -4.20 -2.25
N HIS A 152 -1.60 -3.82 -0.98
CA HIS A 152 -2.43 -2.81 -0.33
C HIS A 152 -2.31 -1.45 -1.01
N GLU A 153 -1.07 -0.99 -1.22
CA GLU A 153 -0.84 0.32 -1.83
C GLU A 153 -1.29 0.37 -3.30
N CYS A 154 -1.04 -0.71 -4.05
CA CYS A 154 -1.49 -0.79 -5.44
C CYS A 154 -3.01 -0.87 -5.59
N ASP A 155 -3.74 -1.43 -4.62
CA ASP A 155 -5.20 -1.41 -4.62
C ASP A 155 -5.76 0.01 -4.70
N HIS A 156 -5.14 0.99 -4.04
CA HIS A 156 -5.55 2.38 -4.11
C HIS A 156 -5.49 2.95 -5.55
N LEU A 157 -4.55 2.46 -6.36
CA LEU A 157 -4.43 2.86 -7.77
C LEU A 157 -5.59 2.32 -8.63
N TRP A 158 -6.20 1.22 -8.18
CA TRP A 158 -7.32 0.56 -8.86
C TRP A 158 -8.66 0.88 -8.18
N GLY A 159 -8.73 1.93 -7.38
CA GLY A 159 -9.94 2.38 -6.69
C GLY A 159 -10.46 1.40 -5.65
N LYS A 160 -9.56 0.61 -5.04
CA LYS A 160 -9.92 -0.39 -4.03
C LYS A 160 -9.41 0.00 -2.66
N LEU A 161 -10.26 -0.15 -1.65
CA LEU A 161 -9.90 -0.06 -0.25
C LEU A 161 -9.93 -1.46 0.38
N TYR A 162 -9.07 -1.71 1.38
CA TYR A 162 -8.99 -3.04 2.01
C TYR A 162 -10.34 -3.58 2.54
N PRO A 163 -11.31 -2.76 3.02
CA PRO A 163 -12.62 -3.27 3.42
C PRO A 163 -13.38 -3.99 2.30
N MET A 164 -13.10 -3.68 1.03
CA MET A 164 -13.70 -4.35 -0.14
C MET A 164 -13.19 -5.79 -0.34
N ARG A 165 -12.09 -6.17 0.34
CA ARG A 165 -11.50 -7.51 0.29
C ARG A 165 -11.87 -8.38 1.48
N VAL A 166 -12.58 -7.83 2.47
CA VAL A 166 -13.00 -8.55 3.67
C VAL A 166 -13.99 -9.64 3.28
N ARG A 167 -13.69 -10.88 3.66
CA ARG A 167 -14.55 -12.05 3.43
C ARG A 167 -15.37 -12.42 4.66
N ASP A 168 -14.84 -12.15 5.84
CA ASP A 168 -15.49 -12.42 7.13
C ASP A 168 -15.62 -11.13 7.93
N PHE A 169 -16.83 -10.62 8.03
CA PHE A 169 -17.13 -9.39 8.78
C PHE A 169 -16.98 -9.53 10.29
N SER A 170 -16.92 -10.75 10.83
CA SER A 170 -16.58 -10.96 12.25
C SER A 170 -15.12 -10.59 12.56
N GLN A 171 -14.29 -10.51 11.52
CA GLN A 171 -12.87 -10.10 11.57
C GLN A 171 -12.67 -8.67 11.04
N PHE A 172 -13.69 -7.81 11.13
CA PHE A 172 -13.63 -6.40 10.73
C PHE A 172 -14.28 -5.53 11.81
N GLY A 173 -13.54 -4.56 12.32
CA GLY A 173 -14.05 -3.69 13.39
C GLY A 173 -13.08 -2.60 13.79
N TYR A 174 -13.47 -1.87 14.83
CA TYR A 174 -12.63 -0.85 15.42
C TYR A 174 -11.41 -1.46 16.10
N THR A 175 -10.23 -0.88 15.87
CA THR A 175 -8.96 -1.34 16.45
C THR A 175 -9.03 -1.42 17.96
N GLU A 176 -9.65 -0.46 18.62
CA GLU A 176 -9.81 -0.41 20.08
C GLU A 176 -10.72 -1.52 20.63
N VAL A 177 -11.60 -2.08 19.80
CA VAL A 177 -12.48 -3.20 20.17
C VAL A 177 -11.82 -4.55 19.89
N LEU A 178 -11.16 -4.66 18.73
CA LEU A 178 -10.47 -5.89 18.32
C LEU A 178 -9.17 -6.14 19.09
N PHE A 179 -8.49 -5.06 19.50
CA PHE A 179 -7.18 -5.09 20.19
C PHE A 179 -7.17 -4.10 21.37
N PRO A 180 -7.93 -4.37 22.44
CA PRO A 180 -8.05 -3.44 23.57
C PRO A 180 -6.71 -3.15 24.27
N GLU A 181 -5.75 -4.10 24.21
CA GLU A 181 -4.40 -3.92 24.74
C GLU A 181 -3.59 -2.84 23.97
N ILE A 182 -3.81 -2.68 22.68
CA ILE A 182 -3.14 -1.63 21.88
C ILE A 182 -3.74 -0.25 22.18
N ALA A 183 -5.03 -0.20 22.49
CA ALA A 183 -5.74 1.04 22.81
C ALA A 183 -5.35 1.62 24.18
N SER A 184 -4.88 0.78 25.11
CA SER A 184 -4.53 1.15 26.49
C SER A 184 -3.15 1.84 26.61
N CYS A 185 -2.37 1.89 25.53
CA CYS A 185 -1.01 2.46 25.49
C CYS A 185 -0.94 3.90 24.93
N LYS A 186 -2.05 4.66 24.97
CA LYS A 186 -2.10 6.07 24.53
C LYS A 186 -2.08 7.02 25.72
#